data_5235bdd310d6b903a1c1d2d00480b7f5
#
_entry.id   5235bdd310d6b903a1c1d2d00480b7f5
#
_cell.length_a   1.000
_cell.length_b   1.000
_cell.length_c   1.000
_cell.angle_alpha   90.00
_cell.angle_beta   90.00
_cell.angle_gamma   90.00
#
_symmetry.space_group_name_H-M   'P 1'
#
loop_
_entity.id
_entity.type
_entity.pdbx_description
1 polymer ?
#
loop_
_entity_poly.entity_id
_entity_poly.type
_entity_poly.pdbx_seq_one_letter_code
_entity_poly.pdbx_strand_id
1 'polypeptide(L)'
;MNERQTGGEGEIVLRKVFEGDLPIFFEQQQDKAANYLAAFIYRDPYDRQAFNNHWHKIFVNPTVVNRTILYNGQVAGYLGKFEIEGQPEITYWLGKNYWGKGIATGALTEFMKELEERPIYARAAKDNFGSIRVLQKCGFQITGYDRGFANARGQEIEEAILQLG
;
A
#
# COMPACT_ATOMS: atom_id res chain seq x y z
N MET A 1 27.85 2.00 12.48
CA MET A 1 27.72 1.96 11.62
C MET A 1 26.90 1.32 10.85
N ASN A 2 26.74 1.19 10.01
CA ASN A 2 25.82 0.83 9.38
C ASN A 2 26.04 0.25 8.15
N GLU A 3 26.58 -0.83 8.14
CA GLU A 3 26.96 -1.46 7.02
C GLU A 3 25.85 -1.95 6.28
N ARG A 4 24.70 -1.87 6.75
CA ARG A 4 23.59 -2.35 5.99
C ARG A 4 23.30 -1.45 4.83
N GLN A 5 24.02 -0.37 4.69
CA GLN A 5 23.84 0.49 3.56
C GLN A 5 24.74 0.08 2.43
N THR A 6 24.59 -1.07 1.90
CA THR A 6 25.46 -1.53 0.85
C THR A 6 24.67 -1.82 -0.40
N GLY A 7 25.30 -1.76 -1.56
CA GLY A 7 24.68 -2.16 -2.81
C GLY A 7 23.43 -1.39 -3.17
N GLY A 8 23.33 -0.14 -2.76
CA GLY A 8 22.13 0.62 -3.02
C GLY A 8 21.00 0.38 -2.04
N GLU A 9 21.19 -0.56 -1.13
CA GLU A 9 20.18 -0.80 -0.12
C GLU A 9 20.10 0.37 0.82
N GLY A 10 18.93 0.76 1.16
CA GLY A 10 18.70 1.85 2.08
C GLY A 10 18.01 1.38 3.32
N GLU A 11 18.00 2.25 4.31
CA GLU A 11 17.33 1.96 5.57
C GLU A 11 15.85 2.23 5.44
N ILE A 12 15.03 1.25 5.80
CA ILE A 12 13.57 1.35 5.78
C ILE A 12 13.09 1.52 7.22
N VAL A 13 12.33 2.57 7.49
CA VAL A 13 11.77 2.83 8.80
C VAL A 13 10.27 3.06 8.65
N LEU A 14 9.49 2.48 9.54
CA LEU A 14 8.05 2.71 9.60
C LEU A 14 7.75 3.57 10.82
N ARG A 15 6.93 4.60 10.63
CA ARG A 15 6.47 5.43 11.75
C ARG A 15 5.01 5.80 11.53
N LYS A 16 4.36 6.32 12.55
CA LYS A 16 2.98 6.76 12.42
C LYS A 16 2.87 7.83 11.35
N VAL A 17 1.73 7.84 10.65
CA VAL A 17 1.45 8.86 9.66
C VAL A 17 1.13 10.17 10.35
N PHE A 18 1.72 11.27 9.86
CA PHE A 18 1.41 12.63 10.31
C PHE A 18 0.61 13.34 9.24
N GLU A 19 -0.13 14.37 9.63
CA GLU A 19 -0.82 15.20 8.64
C GLU A 19 0.15 15.79 7.64
N GLY A 20 1.36 16.12 8.08
CA GLY A 20 2.37 16.67 7.18
C GLY A 20 2.84 15.73 6.08
N ASP A 21 2.55 14.44 6.20
CA ASP A 21 2.87 13.47 5.15
C ASP A 21 1.87 13.51 4.00
N LEU A 22 0.66 13.99 4.25
CA LEU A 22 -0.44 13.89 3.29
C LEU A 22 -0.17 14.61 1.97
N PRO A 23 0.43 15.81 1.96
CA PRO A 23 0.75 16.44 0.67
C PRO A 23 1.69 15.58 -0.18
N ILE A 24 2.63 14.88 0.44
CA ILE A 24 3.55 14.00 -0.28
C ILE A 24 2.80 12.79 -0.82
N PHE A 25 1.94 12.18 -0.01
CA PHE A 25 1.13 11.05 -0.45
C PHE A 25 0.25 11.45 -1.62
N PHE A 26 -0.38 12.63 -1.54
CA PHE A 26 -1.24 13.11 -2.60
C PHE A 26 -0.46 13.25 -3.90
N GLU A 27 0.74 13.85 -3.83
CA GLU A 27 1.58 14.01 -4.99
C GLU A 27 2.00 12.67 -5.57
N GLN A 28 2.35 11.72 -4.73
CA GLN A 28 2.75 10.38 -5.17
C GLN A 28 1.61 9.65 -5.88
N GLN A 29 0.37 9.98 -5.55
CA GLN A 29 -0.79 9.34 -6.16
C GLN A 29 -1.24 10.00 -7.47
N GLN A 30 -0.47 10.97 -7.98
CA GLN A 30 -0.80 11.62 -9.24
C GLN A 30 -0.21 10.92 -10.46
N ASP A 31 0.61 9.89 -10.25
CA ASP A 31 1.24 9.18 -11.36
C ASP A 31 0.22 8.31 -12.08
N LYS A 32 0.03 8.57 -13.37
CA LYS A 32 -0.99 7.88 -14.15
C LYS A 32 -0.69 6.40 -14.33
N ALA A 33 0.57 6.04 -14.51
CA ALA A 33 0.96 4.64 -14.68
C ALA A 33 0.71 3.87 -13.39
N ALA A 34 1.04 4.48 -12.24
CA ALA A 34 0.80 3.86 -10.95
C ALA A 34 -0.70 3.67 -10.73
N ASN A 35 -1.51 4.68 -11.08
CA ASN A 35 -2.96 4.59 -10.93
C ASN A 35 -3.54 3.49 -11.81
N TYR A 36 -3.03 3.35 -13.03
CA TYR A 36 -3.49 2.32 -13.94
C TYR A 36 -3.23 0.93 -13.36
N LEU A 37 -2.02 0.71 -12.83
CA LEU A 37 -1.67 -0.58 -12.24
C LEU A 37 -2.49 -0.88 -10.98
N ALA A 38 -2.68 0.12 -10.13
CA ALA A 38 -3.48 -0.05 -8.92
C ALA A 38 -4.94 -0.30 -9.25
N ALA A 39 -5.43 0.28 -10.34
CA ALA A 39 -6.76 0.06 -10.90
C ALA A 39 -7.91 0.54 -10.02
N PHE A 40 -8.01 0.06 -8.79
CA PHE A 40 -9.13 0.34 -7.89
C PHE A 40 -8.78 1.54 -6.99
N ILE A 41 -8.71 2.71 -7.64
CA ILE A 41 -8.33 3.96 -6.96
C ILE A 41 -9.54 4.86 -6.80
N TYR A 42 -9.33 6.07 -6.26
CA TYR A 42 -10.36 7.08 -6.17
C TYR A 42 -10.96 7.36 -7.55
N ARG A 43 -12.22 7.77 -7.54
CA ARG A 43 -12.90 8.14 -8.77
C ARG A 43 -12.15 9.26 -9.49
N ASP A 44 -11.68 10.26 -8.74
CA ASP A 44 -10.88 11.35 -9.26
C ASP A 44 -9.64 11.50 -8.38
N PRO A 45 -8.48 11.01 -8.82
CA PRO A 45 -7.27 11.09 -8.00
C PRO A 45 -6.73 12.51 -7.86
N TYR A 46 -7.26 13.47 -8.61
CA TYR A 46 -6.82 14.86 -8.50
C TYR A 46 -7.70 15.67 -7.54
N ASP A 47 -8.75 15.05 -6.98
CA ASP A 47 -9.64 15.72 -6.05
C ASP A 47 -9.01 15.78 -4.66
N ARG A 48 -8.35 16.91 -4.36
CA ARG A 48 -7.64 17.10 -3.11
C ARG A 48 -8.57 17.03 -1.90
N GLN A 49 -9.79 17.58 -2.07
CA GLN A 49 -10.74 17.58 -0.96
C GLN A 49 -11.19 16.17 -0.61
N ALA A 50 -11.47 15.35 -1.63
CA ALA A 50 -11.85 13.96 -1.41
C ALA A 50 -10.70 13.19 -0.73
N PHE A 51 -9.46 13.44 -1.14
CA PHE A 51 -8.28 12.83 -0.53
C PHE A 51 -8.17 13.21 0.94
N ASN A 52 -8.30 14.49 1.24
CA ASN A 52 -8.19 14.97 2.62
C ASN A 52 -9.30 14.42 3.49
N ASN A 53 -10.54 14.35 2.96
CA ASN A 53 -11.67 13.80 3.70
C ASN A 53 -11.46 12.32 4.00
N HIS A 54 -10.91 11.57 3.06
CA HIS A 54 -10.63 10.14 3.23
C HIS A 54 -9.60 9.94 4.35
N TRP A 55 -8.51 10.69 4.32
CA TRP A 55 -7.48 10.56 5.34
C TRP A 55 -7.97 11.03 6.72
N HIS A 56 -8.86 12.03 6.76
CA HIS A 56 -9.44 12.45 8.02
C HIS A 56 -10.23 11.30 8.66
N LYS A 57 -10.99 10.56 7.86
CA LYS A 57 -11.71 9.39 8.35
C LYS A 57 -10.76 8.30 8.84
N ILE A 58 -9.65 8.12 8.15
CA ILE A 58 -8.62 7.15 8.55
C ILE A 58 -8.06 7.51 9.92
N PHE A 59 -7.73 8.78 10.13
CA PHE A 59 -7.12 9.21 11.39
C PHE A 59 -8.02 9.00 12.60
N VAL A 60 -9.33 9.09 12.42
CA VAL A 60 -10.25 8.94 13.55
C VAL A 60 -10.80 7.52 13.69
N ASN A 61 -10.44 6.60 12.81
CA ASN A 61 -10.93 5.22 12.86
C ASN A 61 -10.00 4.36 13.72
N PRO A 62 -10.47 3.90 14.89
CA PRO A 62 -9.59 3.16 15.80
C PRO A 62 -9.20 1.78 15.32
N THR A 63 -9.86 1.24 14.28
CA THR A 63 -9.51 -0.09 13.76
C THR A 63 -8.40 -0.03 12.71
N VAL A 64 -8.05 1.17 12.24
CA VAL A 64 -7.01 1.32 11.22
C VAL A 64 -5.65 1.42 11.87
N VAL A 65 -4.69 0.68 11.33
CA VAL A 65 -3.28 0.83 11.71
C VAL A 65 -2.54 1.22 10.44
N ASN A 66 -1.85 2.35 10.46
CA ASN A 66 -1.12 2.79 9.29
C ASN A 66 0.28 3.28 9.65
N ARG A 67 1.16 3.28 8.67
CA ARG A 67 2.55 3.73 8.84
C ARG A 67 3.01 4.45 7.60
N THR A 68 3.80 5.50 7.80
CA THR A 68 4.55 6.11 6.72
C THR A 68 5.83 5.30 6.53
N ILE A 69 6.17 5.03 5.28
CA ILE A 69 7.41 4.34 4.94
C ILE A 69 8.47 5.40 4.68
N LEU A 70 9.54 5.34 5.45
CA LEU A 70 10.70 6.19 5.22
C LEU A 70 11.81 5.35 4.60
N TYR A 71 12.42 5.87 3.55
CA TYR A 71 13.57 5.25 2.92
C TYR A 71 14.71 6.27 2.99
N ASN A 72 15.74 5.95 3.75
CA ASN A 72 16.85 6.85 4.01
C ASN A 72 16.35 8.22 4.50
N GLY A 73 15.35 8.20 5.36
CA GLY A 73 14.80 9.40 5.97
C GLY A 73 13.79 10.17 5.13
N GLN A 74 13.49 9.70 3.92
CA GLN A 74 12.54 10.38 3.05
C GLN A 74 11.24 9.60 2.93
N VAL A 75 10.13 10.32 2.80
CA VAL A 75 8.81 9.68 2.69
C VAL A 75 8.68 8.99 1.35
N ALA A 76 8.66 7.66 1.39
CA ALA A 76 8.57 6.84 0.18
C ALA A 76 7.13 6.43 -0.13
N GLY A 77 6.26 6.39 0.89
CA GLY A 77 4.89 5.97 0.73
C GLY A 77 4.27 5.60 2.05
N TYR A 78 3.26 4.75 2.02
CA TYR A 78 2.58 4.34 3.26
C TYR A 78 2.04 2.92 3.12
N LEU A 79 1.74 2.32 4.29
CA LEU A 79 0.96 1.08 4.34
C LEU A 79 -0.11 1.23 5.40
N GLY A 80 -1.13 0.39 5.30
CA GLY A 80 -2.21 0.40 6.27
C GLY A 80 -2.90 -0.94 6.38
N LYS A 81 -3.49 -1.19 7.54
CA LYS A 81 -4.39 -2.29 7.78
C LYS A 81 -5.76 -1.71 8.06
N PHE A 82 -6.75 -2.19 7.35
CA PHE A 82 -8.12 -1.72 7.42
C PHE A 82 -9.05 -2.89 7.71
N GLU A 83 -10.18 -2.62 8.34
CA GLU A 83 -11.21 -3.64 8.54
C GLU A 83 -12.23 -3.49 7.43
N ILE A 84 -12.40 -4.53 6.63
CA ILE A 84 -13.37 -4.55 5.55
C ILE A 84 -14.27 -5.76 5.78
N GLU A 85 -15.54 -5.50 6.05
CA GLU A 85 -16.51 -6.55 6.35
C GLU A 85 -16.02 -7.48 7.47
N GLY A 86 -15.43 -6.87 8.48
CA GLY A 86 -14.94 -7.60 9.64
C GLY A 86 -13.62 -8.33 9.45
N GLN A 87 -12.95 -8.15 8.32
CA GLN A 87 -11.68 -8.83 8.05
C GLN A 87 -10.56 -7.82 7.85
N PRO A 88 -9.36 -8.11 8.36
CA PRO A 88 -8.24 -7.19 8.20
C PRO A 88 -7.63 -7.31 6.80
N GLU A 89 -7.50 -6.18 6.13
CA GLU A 89 -6.87 -6.11 4.81
C GLU A 89 -5.71 -5.14 4.83
N ILE A 90 -4.66 -5.50 4.10
CA ILE A 90 -3.47 -4.67 3.97
C ILE A 90 -3.54 -3.91 2.65
N THR A 91 -3.14 -2.66 2.69
CA THR A 91 -2.93 -1.87 1.49
C THR A 91 -1.62 -1.12 1.62
N TYR A 92 -1.02 -0.76 0.49
CA TYR A 92 0.15 0.11 0.50
C TYR A 92 0.23 0.90 -0.79
N TRP A 93 0.93 2.01 -0.72
CA TRP A 93 1.24 2.83 -1.89
C TRP A 93 2.68 3.28 -1.78
N LEU A 94 3.44 3.10 -2.86
CA LEU A 94 4.83 3.51 -2.91
C LEU A 94 5.01 4.48 -4.06
N GLY A 95 5.66 5.61 -3.81
CA GLY A 95 5.94 6.58 -4.85
C GLY A 95 6.79 5.95 -5.95
N LYS A 96 6.53 6.34 -7.20
CA LYS A 96 7.15 5.69 -8.35
C LYS A 96 8.66 5.73 -8.31
N ASN A 97 9.23 6.81 -7.78
CA ASN A 97 10.68 6.95 -7.69
C ASN A 97 11.33 5.92 -6.77
N TYR A 98 10.53 5.23 -5.98
CA TYR A 98 11.01 4.24 -5.02
C TYR A 98 10.77 2.81 -5.48
N TRP A 99 10.22 2.61 -6.68
CA TRP A 99 9.96 1.28 -7.21
C TRP A 99 11.26 0.58 -7.58
N GLY A 100 11.24 -0.75 -7.58
CA GLY A 100 12.37 -1.55 -8.05
C GLY A 100 13.56 -1.59 -7.11
N LYS A 101 13.38 -1.20 -5.85
CA LYS A 101 14.47 -1.17 -4.88
C LYS A 101 14.23 -2.12 -3.69
N GLY A 102 13.16 -2.93 -3.75
CA GLY A 102 12.83 -3.84 -2.65
C GLY A 102 12.18 -3.17 -1.45
N ILE A 103 11.82 -1.89 -1.57
CA ILE A 103 11.29 -1.13 -0.44
C ILE A 103 9.91 -1.66 -0.02
N ALA A 104 9.03 -1.94 -0.98
CA ALA A 104 7.69 -2.42 -0.66
C ALA A 104 7.76 -3.76 0.09
N THR A 105 8.59 -4.68 -0.39
CA THR A 105 8.77 -5.98 0.28
C THR A 105 9.32 -5.81 1.69
N GLY A 106 10.34 -4.97 1.83
CA GLY A 106 10.95 -4.74 3.15
C GLY A 106 9.97 -4.07 4.12
N ALA A 107 9.26 -3.06 3.65
CA ALA A 107 8.31 -2.35 4.48
C ALA A 107 7.16 -3.26 4.90
N LEU A 108 6.64 -4.06 3.98
CA LEU A 108 5.53 -4.96 4.28
C LEU A 108 5.97 -6.05 5.25
N THR A 109 7.19 -6.57 5.09
CA THR A 109 7.74 -7.56 6.02
C THR A 109 7.79 -7.00 7.44
N GLU A 110 8.27 -5.76 7.59
CA GLU A 110 8.33 -5.13 8.92
C GLU A 110 6.93 -4.85 9.46
N PHE A 111 6.02 -4.42 8.61
CA PHE A 111 4.66 -4.12 9.03
C PHE A 111 3.94 -5.37 9.53
N MET A 112 4.16 -6.51 8.88
CA MET A 112 3.53 -7.76 9.30
C MET A 112 3.99 -8.19 10.70
N LYS A 113 5.16 -7.77 11.13
CA LYS A 113 5.62 -8.06 12.49
C LYS A 113 4.87 -7.25 13.53
N GLU A 114 4.30 -6.10 13.15
CA GLU A 114 3.54 -5.26 14.06
C GLU A 114 2.09 -5.72 14.22
N LEU A 115 1.61 -6.57 13.32
CA LEU A 115 0.21 -6.98 13.30
C LEU A 115 0.09 -8.43 13.71
N GLU A 116 -0.84 -8.70 14.61
CA GLU A 116 -1.03 -10.04 15.13
C GLU A 116 -2.19 -10.78 14.49
N GLU A 117 -3.10 -10.05 13.85
CA GLU A 117 -4.29 -10.68 13.26
C GLU A 117 -3.90 -11.68 12.17
N ARG A 118 -4.50 -12.85 12.23
CA ARG A 118 -4.36 -13.88 11.19
C ARG A 118 -5.69 -14.61 11.07
N PRO A 119 -6.18 -14.91 9.88
CA PRO A 119 -5.55 -14.54 8.61
C PRO A 119 -5.70 -13.06 8.31
N ILE A 120 -4.83 -12.55 7.47
CA ILE A 120 -4.89 -11.17 7.01
C ILE A 120 -4.89 -11.21 5.48
N TYR A 121 -5.60 -10.29 4.86
CA TYR A 121 -5.89 -10.34 3.44
C TYR A 121 -5.29 -9.16 2.70
N ALA A 122 -5.11 -9.31 1.39
CA ALA A 122 -4.72 -8.23 0.51
C ALA A 122 -5.32 -8.48 -0.86
N ARG A 123 -5.50 -7.43 -1.63
CA ARG A 123 -6.04 -7.51 -2.97
C ARG A 123 -5.16 -6.74 -3.94
N ALA A 124 -5.11 -7.21 -5.17
CA ALA A 124 -4.38 -6.53 -6.24
C ALA A 124 -5.03 -6.88 -7.56
N ALA A 125 -5.07 -5.93 -8.49
CA ALA A 125 -5.53 -6.22 -9.84
C ALA A 125 -4.77 -7.44 -10.37
N LYS A 126 -5.48 -8.32 -11.07
CA LYS A 126 -4.91 -9.61 -11.49
C LYS A 126 -3.67 -9.42 -12.35
N ASP A 127 -3.58 -8.32 -13.09
CA ASP A 127 -2.43 -8.03 -13.94
C ASP A 127 -1.39 -7.11 -13.27
N ASN A 128 -1.57 -6.77 -12.01
CA ASN A 128 -0.57 -6.00 -11.28
C ASN A 128 0.46 -6.98 -10.69
N PHE A 129 1.32 -7.48 -11.56
CA PHE A 129 2.26 -8.53 -11.20
C PHE A 129 3.26 -8.07 -10.15
N GLY A 130 3.62 -6.79 -10.18
CA GLY A 130 4.56 -6.25 -9.20
C GLY A 130 4.01 -6.32 -7.79
N SER A 131 2.75 -5.92 -7.59
CA SER A 131 2.12 -5.96 -6.28
C SER A 131 1.93 -7.40 -5.81
N ILE A 132 1.46 -8.27 -6.70
CA ILE A 132 1.25 -9.68 -6.37
C ILE A 132 2.58 -10.31 -5.93
N ARG A 133 3.67 -9.99 -6.65
CA ARG A 133 4.98 -10.55 -6.29
C ARG A 133 5.45 -10.07 -4.92
N VAL A 134 5.23 -8.79 -4.60
CA VAL A 134 5.58 -8.25 -3.28
C VAL A 134 4.83 -9.01 -2.19
N LEU A 135 3.52 -9.18 -2.38
CA LEU A 135 2.70 -9.89 -1.40
C LEU A 135 3.15 -11.34 -1.25
N GLN A 136 3.43 -12.02 -2.36
CA GLN A 136 3.88 -13.41 -2.32
C GLN A 136 5.22 -13.55 -1.62
N LYS A 137 6.13 -12.61 -1.81
CA LYS A 137 7.42 -12.63 -1.12
C LYS A 137 7.25 -12.46 0.39
N CYS A 138 6.16 -11.83 0.80
CA CYS A 138 5.87 -11.66 2.23
C CYS A 138 5.02 -12.79 2.80
N GLY A 139 4.80 -13.86 2.01
CA GLY A 139 4.12 -15.05 2.48
C GLY A 139 2.64 -15.13 2.15
N PHE A 140 2.09 -14.13 1.49
CA PHE A 140 0.70 -14.18 1.07
C PHE A 140 0.54 -15.16 -0.10
N GLN A 141 -0.60 -15.84 -0.13
CA GLN A 141 -0.91 -16.78 -1.20
C GLN A 141 -2.24 -16.39 -1.83
N ILE A 142 -2.34 -16.55 -3.14
CA ILE A 142 -3.59 -16.28 -3.85
C ILE A 142 -4.61 -17.34 -3.46
N THR A 143 -5.76 -16.92 -2.96
CA THR A 143 -6.82 -17.83 -2.55
C THR A 143 -8.05 -17.73 -3.43
N GLY A 144 -8.13 -16.74 -4.29
CA GLY A 144 -9.26 -16.59 -5.18
C GLY A 144 -9.18 -15.31 -5.98
N TYR A 145 -10.23 -15.04 -6.70
CA TYR A 145 -10.35 -13.85 -7.54
C TYR A 145 -11.73 -13.26 -7.37
N ASP A 146 -11.83 -11.97 -7.54
CA ASP A 146 -13.09 -11.25 -7.50
C ASP A 146 -13.14 -10.36 -8.73
N ARG A 147 -14.25 -9.67 -8.93
CA ARG A 147 -14.41 -8.82 -10.09
C ARG A 147 -15.09 -7.54 -9.66
N GLY A 148 -14.58 -6.42 -10.09
CA GLY A 148 -15.14 -5.14 -9.72
C GLY A 148 -14.78 -4.05 -10.71
N PHE A 149 -15.48 -2.93 -10.62
CA PHE A 149 -15.23 -1.79 -11.49
C PHE A 149 -13.95 -1.08 -11.04
N ALA A 150 -13.00 -0.95 -11.96
CA ALA A 150 -11.73 -0.28 -11.69
C ALA A 150 -11.78 1.13 -12.26
N ASN A 151 -11.80 2.13 -11.38
CA ASN A 151 -11.90 3.52 -11.80
C ASN A 151 -10.81 3.92 -12.78
N ALA A 152 -9.59 3.45 -12.55
CA ALA A 152 -8.47 3.82 -13.42
C ALA A 152 -8.50 3.12 -14.77
N ARG A 153 -9.28 2.05 -14.91
CA ARG A 153 -9.41 1.29 -16.15
C ARG A 153 -10.69 1.60 -16.89
N GLY A 154 -11.68 2.20 -16.20
CA GLY A 154 -12.98 2.48 -16.80
C GLY A 154 -13.80 1.27 -17.15
N GLN A 155 -13.53 0.12 -16.52
CA GLN A 155 -14.22 -1.13 -16.80
C GLN A 155 -14.07 -2.08 -15.63
N GLU A 156 -14.85 -3.15 -15.66
CA GLU A 156 -14.68 -4.20 -14.67
C GLU A 156 -13.46 -5.04 -15.01
N ILE A 157 -12.68 -5.38 -14.00
CA ILE A 157 -11.52 -6.26 -14.16
C ILE A 157 -11.50 -7.24 -13.00
N GLU A 158 -10.68 -8.28 -13.14
CA GLU A 158 -10.46 -9.22 -12.07
C GLU A 158 -9.39 -8.73 -11.11
N GLU A 159 -9.57 -9.03 -9.83
CA GLU A 159 -8.53 -8.78 -8.86
C GLU A 159 -8.24 -10.07 -8.10
N ALA A 160 -6.99 -10.27 -7.76
CA ALA A 160 -6.57 -11.41 -6.96
C ALA A 160 -6.82 -11.12 -5.49
N ILE A 161 -7.27 -12.12 -4.77
CA ILE A 161 -7.43 -12.08 -3.32
C ILE A 161 -6.32 -12.93 -2.75
N LEU A 162 -5.53 -12.34 -1.85
CA LEU A 162 -4.39 -13.03 -1.23
C LEU A 162 -4.59 -13.08 0.27
N GLN A 163 -4.00 -14.08 0.88
CA GLN A 163 -4.18 -14.34 2.31
C GLN A 163 -2.85 -14.78 2.94
N LEU A 164 -2.58 -14.27 4.13
CA LEU A 164 -1.46 -14.69 4.95
C LEU A 164 -2.00 -15.29 6.25
N GLY A 165 -1.64 -16.54 6.53
CA GLY A 165 -2.07 -17.22 7.75
C GLY A 165 -3.38 -17.95 7.71
#